data_cb8f8831b17b914c21497e725a9f0848
#
_entry.id   cb8f8831b17b914c21497e725a9f0848
#
_cell.length_a   1.000
_cell.length_b   1.000
_cell.length_c   1.000
_cell.angle_alpha   90.00
_cell.angle_beta   90.00
_cell.angle_gamma   90.00
#
_symmetry.space_group_name_H-M   'P 1'
#
loop_
_entity.id
_entity.type
_entity.pdbx_description
1 polymer ?
#
loop_
_entity_poly.entity_id
_entity_poly.type
_entity_poly.pdbx_seq_one_letter_code
_entity_poly.pdbx_strand_id
1 'polypeptide(L)'
;QISEIIPTTYLQLHKNTTLILDKESSSELTRIKAPWLVSSCKWSQDLRAKAITWLCEKTGKSILKLTDEDYNQNGMSDLLADYGSAYDLNIEVFNRLQNSITGWPGGKPNADDAYRPERAMPERKRVIIFSPHPDDDVISMGGTFDRLVSQGHEVHIAYQTSGNIAVSDHDALRYLEVASDVLDSEKSEV
;
A
#
# COMPACT_ATOMS: atom_id res chain seq x y z
N GLN A 1 -5.86 -24.20 19.34
CA GLN A 1 -6.18 -24.40 20.77
C GLN A 1 -7.67 -24.63 20.90
N ILE A 2 -8.07 -25.67 21.66
CA ILE A 2 -9.48 -25.96 21.92
C ILE A 2 -9.95 -25.01 23.01
N SER A 3 -11.11 -24.38 22.82
CA SER A 3 -11.66 -23.38 23.73
C SER A 3 -13.19 -23.47 23.80
N GLU A 4 -13.74 -23.38 25.01
CA GLU A 4 -15.18 -23.31 25.24
C GLU A 4 -15.82 -22.04 24.69
N ILE A 5 -15.04 -20.96 24.58
CA ILE A 5 -15.48 -19.69 24.00
C ILE A 5 -15.79 -19.84 22.51
N ILE A 6 -15.11 -20.78 21.83
CA ILE A 6 -15.31 -21.08 20.41
C ILE A 6 -15.65 -22.59 20.29
N PRO A 7 -16.91 -22.99 20.44
CA PRO A 7 -17.30 -24.39 20.48
C PRO A 7 -16.90 -25.21 19.26
N THR A 8 -16.80 -24.60 18.08
CA THR A 8 -16.35 -25.26 16.85
C THR A 8 -14.92 -25.80 16.95
N THR A 9 -14.10 -25.31 17.91
CA THR A 9 -12.75 -25.84 18.13
C THR A 9 -12.75 -27.29 18.63
N TYR A 10 -13.86 -27.79 19.22
CA TYR A 10 -14.00 -29.18 19.61
C TYR A 10 -14.07 -30.16 18.44
N LEU A 11 -14.40 -29.68 17.23
CA LEU A 11 -14.33 -30.48 16.01
C LEU A 11 -12.94 -31.05 15.74
N GLN A 12 -11.88 -30.41 16.28
CA GLN A 12 -10.51 -30.92 16.20
C GLN A 12 -10.31 -32.25 16.91
N LEU A 13 -11.18 -32.61 17.85
CA LEU A 13 -11.16 -33.89 18.55
C LEU A 13 -11.93 -34.98 17.82
N HIS A 14 -12.75 -34.62 16.83
CA HIS A 14 -13.57 -35.59 16.13
C HIS A 14 -12.76 -36.35 15.08
N LYS A 15 -12.78 -37.70 15.14
CA LYS A 15 -11.93 -38.55 14.30
C LYS A 15 -12.22 -38.48 12.80
N ASN A 16 -13.45 -38.12 12.42
CA ASN A 16 -13.91 -38.08 11.03
C ASN A 16 -14.49 -36.70 10.68
N THR A 17 -13.68 -35.67 10.80
CA THR A 17 -14.08 -34.33 10.41
C THR A 17 -13.47 -33.97 9.03
N THR A 18 -14.32 -33.55 8.10
CA THR A 18 -13.92 -33.00 6.82
C THR A 18 -14.27 -31.52 6.80
N LEU A 19 -13.27 -30.68 6.54
CA LEU A 19 -13.42 -29.24 6.45
C LEU A 19 -13.33 -28.82 4.98
N ILE A 20 -14.40 -28.20 4.48
CA ILE A 20 -14.46 -27.65 3.11
C ILE A 20 -14.40 -26.14 3.21
N LEU A 21 -13.36 -25.55 2.61
CA LEU A 21 -13.08 -24.11 2.65
C LEU A 21 -12.85 -23.61 1.24
N ASP A 22 -13.29 -22.39 0.97
CA ASP A 22 -12.83 -21.61 -0.17
C ASP A 22 -11.49 -20.93 0.13
N LYS A 23 -10.97 -20.17 -0.84
CA LYS A 23 -9.67 -19.49 -0.72
C LYS A 23 -9.69 -18.45 0.40
N GLU A 24 -10.75 -17.70 0.52
CA GLU A 24 -10.92 -16.60 1.47
C GLU A 24 -11.03 -17.14 2.90
N SER A 25 -11.89 -18.10 3.16
CA SER A 25 -12.05 -18.71 4.48
C SER A 25 -10.85 -19.55 4.92
N SER A 26 -10.00 -19.99 4.00
CA SER A 26 -8.74 -20.68 4.30
C SER A 26 -7.54 -19.75 4.53
N SER A 27 -7.69 -18.46 4.28
CA SER A 27 -6.57 -17.49 4.25
C SER A 27 -5.74 -17.45 5.54
N GLU A 28 -6.37 -17.65 6.69
CA GLU A 28 -5.70 -17.63 8.01
C GLU A 28 -5.10 -18.99 8.42
N LEU A 29 -5.31 -20.06 7.66
CA LEU A 29 -4.66 -21.33 7.95
C LEU A 29 -3.14 -21.18 7.79
N THR A 30 -2.38 -21.74 8.74
CA THR A 30 -0.90 -21.66 8.73
C THR A 30 -0.31 -22.13 7.41
N ARG A 31 -0.88 -23.19 6.82
CA ARG A 31 -0.49 -23.72 5.49
C ARG A 31 -0.61 -22.69 4.37
N ILE A 32 -1.54 -21.75 4.47
CA ILE A 32 -1.79 -20.70 3.47
C ILE A 32 -1.05 -19.42 3.85
N LYS A 33 -1.13 -19.03 5.13
CA LYS A 33 -0.55 -17.79 5.64
C LYS A 33 0.97 -17.85 5.73
N ALA A 34 1.51 -18.93 6.26
CA ALA A 34 2.94 -19.14 6.49
C ALA A 34 3.34 -20.60 6.18
N PRO A 35 3.30 -21.02 4.90
CA PRO A 35 3.49 -22.41 4.51
C PRO A 35 4.83 -22.99 4.92
N TRP A 36 5.90 -22.19 5.01
CA TRP A 36 7.22 -22.58 5.46
C TRP A 36 7.28 -23.11 6.90
N LEU A 37 6.26 -22.81 7.72
CA LEU A 37 6.17 -23.33 9.10
C LEU A 37 5.66 -24.77 9.16
N VAL A 38 5.09 -25.30 8.07
CA VAL A 38 4.43 -26.63 8.07
C VAL A 38 4.98 -27.60 7.03
N SER A 39 5.72 -27.10 6.04
CA SER A 39 6.32 -27.94 4.98
C SER A 39 7.41 -27.16 4.23
N SER A 40 8.27 -27.90 3.52
CA SER A 40 9.18 -27.28 2.55
C SER A 40 8.43 -26.54 1.47
N CYS A 41 8.96 -25.42 1.01
CA CYS A 41 8.32 -24.52 0.05
C CYS A 41 9.14 -24.38 -1.22
N LYS A 42 8.47 -24.15 -2.36
CA LYS A 42 9.11 -23.59 -3.53
C LYS A 42 9.14 -22.06 -3.36
N TRP A 43 10.32 -21.52 -3.11
CA TRP A 43 10.51 -20.12 -2.79
C TRP A 43 10.41 -19.22 -4.03
N SER A 44 9.17 -18.89 -4.43
CA SER A 44 8.96 -17.83 -5.43
C SER A 44 9.36 -16.47 -4.86
N GLN A 45 9.60 -15.50 -5.74
CA GLN A 45 9.93 -14.13 -5.33
C GLN A 45 8.84 -13.51 -4.41
N ASP A 46 7.57 -13.79 -4.71
CA ASP A 46 6.44 -13.32 -3.87
C ASP A 46 6.43 -14.00 -2.50
N LEU A 47 6.72 -15.30 -2.47
CA LEU A 47 6.75 -16.04 -1.21
C LEU A 47 7.91 -15.58 -0.32
N ARG A 48 9.08 -15.30 -0.92
CA ARG A 48 10.24 -14.73 -0.20
C ARG A 48 9.88 -13.38 0.43
N ALA A 49 9.32 -12.47 -0.35
CA ALA A 49 8.89 -11.16 0.16
C ALA A 49 7.86 -11.30 1.30
N LYS A 50 6.86 -12.17 1.12
CA LYS A 50 5.85 -12.45 2.15
C LYS A 50 6.47 -13.02 3.42
N ALA A 51 7.37 -13.99 3.31
CA ALA A 51 8.01 -14.63 4.45
C ALA A 51 8.90 -13.66 5.24
N ILE A 52 9.67 -12.84 4.54
CA ILE A 52 10.57 -11.86 5.15
C ILE A 52 9.77 -10.74 5.83
N THR A 53 8.70 -10.25 5.22
CA THR A 53 7.79 -9.29 5.86
C THR A 53 7.16 -9.89 7.12
N TRP A 54 6.68 -11.12 7.06
CA TRP A 54 6.17 -11.83 8.22
C TRP A 54 7.24 -11.99 9.32
N LEU A 55 8.50 -12.27 8.94
CA LEU A 55 9.60 -12.39 9.89
C LEU A 55 9.90 -11.06 10.59
N CYS A 56 9.82 -9.94 9.87
CA CYS A 56 9.93 -8.60 10.46
C CYS A 56 8.87 -8.36 11.55
N GLU A 57 7.60 -8.68 11.23
CA GLU A 57 6.50 -8.56 12.19
C GLU A 57 6.69 -9.46 13.40
N LYS A 58 7.14 -10.70 13.16
CA LYS A 58 7.36 -11.70 14.21
C LYS A 58 8.49 -11.34 15.17
N THR A 59 9.58 -10.75 14.65
CA THR A 59 10.78 -10.42 15.42
C THR A 59 10.82 -8.98 15.90
N GLY A 60 9.96 -8.11 15.36
CA GLY A 60 10.00 -6.67 15.61
C GLY A 60 11.23 -5.98 14.99
N LYS A 61 11.91 -6.63 14.05
CA LYS A 61 13.12 -6.11 13.40
C LYS A 61 12.79 -5.54 12.01
N SER A 62 13.51 -4.50 11.60
CA SER A 62 13.47 -4.04 10.21
C SER A 62 14.16 -5.05 9.29
N ILE A 63 13.77 -5.10 8.01
CA ILE A 63 14.28 -6.06 7.01
C ILE A 63 15.80 -6.14 7.04
N LEU A 64 16.50 -5.01 6.96
CA LEU A 64 17.96 -4.96 6.89
C LEU A 64 18.68 -5.35 8.21
N LYS A 65 17.93 -5.62 9.28
CA LYS A 65 18.45 -6.06 10.58
C LYS A 65 18.17 -7.53 10.88
N LEU A 66 17.49 -8.24 9.98
CA LEU A 66 17.30 -9.68 10.12
C LEU A 66 18.61 -10.41 9.89
N THR A 67 18.83 -11.44 10.69
CA THR A 67 20.05 -12.28 10.68
C THR A 67 19.74 -13.70 10.25
N ASP A 68 20.75 -14.48 9.86
CA ASP A 68 20.59 -15.90 9.52
C ASP A 68 19.94 -16.68 10.66
N GLU A 69 20.21 -16.31 11.91
CA GLU A 69 19.59 -16.93 13.08
C GLU A 69 18.08 -16.68 13.13
N ASP A 70 17.62 -15.46 12.81
CA ASP A 70 16.19 -15.14 12.74
C ASP A 70 15.46 -16.04 11.73
N TYR A 71 16.08 -16.28 10.58
CA TYR A 71 15.53 -17.18 9.55
C TYR A 71 15.49 -18.63 10.04
N ASN A 72 16.60 -19.11 10.59
CA ASN A 72 16.74 -20.50 11.06
C ASN A 72 15.75 -20.84 12.18
N GLN A 73 15.58 -19.93 13.13
CA GLN A 73 14.65 -20.11 14.26
C GLN A 73 13.18 -20.06 13.84
N ASN A 74 12.88 -19.55 12.64
CA ASN A 74 11.52 -19.38 12.14
C ASN A 74 11.20 -20.25 10.91
N GLY A 75 11.91 -21.38 10.75
CA GLY A 75 11.57 -22.40 9.76
C GLY A 75 11.96 -22.05 8.30
N MET A 76 12.93 -21.16 8.12
CA MET A 76 13.37 -20.69 6.79
C MET A 76 14.83 -21.06 6.50
N SER A 77 15.36 -22.13 7.10
CA SER A 77 16.73 -22.59 6.83
C SER A 77 16.95 -23.03 5.39
N ASP A 78 15.91 -23.61 4.76
CA ASP A 78 15.93 -23.98 3.34
C ASP A 78 16.01 -22.76 2.44
N LEU A 79 15.37 -21.65 2.81
CA LEU A 79 15.47 -20.40 2.08
C LEU A 79 16.90 -19.86 2.06
N LEU A 80 17.60 -19.90 3.21
CA LEU A 80 19.03 -19.52 3.26
C LEU A 80 19.90 -20.45 2.44
N ALA A 81 19.61 -21.75 2.47
CA ALA A 81 20.38 -22.74 1.70
C ALA A 81 20.25 -22.55 0.19
N ASP A 82 19.06 -22.17 -0.27
CA ASP A 82 18.75 -22.04 -1.71
C ASP A 82 19.17 -20.68 -2.28
N TYR A 83 19.11 -19.60 -1.50
CA TYR A 83 19.22 -18.21 -2.01
C TYR A 83 20.35 -17.40 -1.36
N GLY A 84 21.07 -17.93 -0.39
CA GLY A 84 22.19 -17.25 0.24
C GLY A 84 21.88 -16.69 1.62
N SER A 85 22.76 -15.78 2.09
CA SER A 85 22.68 -15.23 3.45
C SER A 85 21.45 -14.35 3.66
N ALA A 86 21.07 -14.17 4.93
CA ALA A 86 20.04 -13.19 5.30
C ALA A 86 20.37 -11.80 4.75
N TYR A 87 21.65 -11.43 4.71
CA TYR A 87 22.09 -10.15 4.15
C TYR A 87 21.67 -9.98 2.69
N ASP A 88 21.89 -10.98 1.84
CA ASP A 88 21.56 -10.93 0.41
C ASP A 88 20.04 -10.91 0.19
N LEU A 89 19.34 -11.78 0.91
CA LEU A 89 17.87 -11.85 0.86
C LEU A 89 17.20 -10.57 1.35
N ASN A 90 17.72 -9.99 2.43
CA ASN A 90 17.21 -8.73 2.98
C ASN A 90 17.35 -7.59 1.97
N ILE A 91 18.50 -7.50 1.28
CA ILE A 91 18.73 -6.48 0.25
C ILE A 91 17.82 -6.72 -0.95
N GLU A 92 17.69 -7.96 -1.43
CA GLU A 92 16.79 -8.29 -2.54
C GLU A 92 15.36 -7.84 -2.25
N VAL A 93 14.82 -8.25 -1.11
CA VAL A 93 13.43 -7.93 -0.73
C VAL A 93 13.24 -6.46 -0.42
N PHE A 94 14.21 -5.83 0.25
CA PHE A 94 14.17 -4.39 0.53
C PHE A 94 14.12 -3.59 -0.77
N ASN A 95 14.98 -3.88 -1.73
CA ASN A 95 14.99 -3.20 -3.03
C ASN A 95 13.67 -3.42 -3.78
N ARG A 96 13.16 -4.66 -3.79
CA ARG A 96 11.88 -4.96 -4.41
C ARG A 96 10.73 -4.16 -3.80
N LEU A 97 10.62 -4.10 -2.47
CA LEU A 97 9.59 -3.33 -1.79
C LEU A 97 9.77 -1.83 -2.03
N GLN A 98 11.02 -1.35 -2.06
CA GLN A 98 11.32 0.05 -2.37
C GLN A 98 10.88 0.42 -3.80
N ASN A 99 11.08 -0.47 -4.78
CA ASN A 99 10.59 -0.29 -6.15
C ASN A 99 9.07 -0.29 -6.24
N SER A 100 8.39 -0.94 -5.30
CA SER A 100 6.93 -0.94 -5.24
C SER A 100 6.36 0.36 -4.65
N ILE A 101 7.17 1.20 -4.04
CA ILE A 101 6.78 2.52 -3.53
C ILE A 101 6.85 3.51 -4.68
N THR A 102 5.76 4.22 -4.91
CA THR A 102 5.68 5.29 -5.90
C THR A 102 6.65 6.39 -5.56
N GLY A 103 7.70 6.54 -6.34
CA GLY A 103 8.72 7.55 -6.30
C GLY A 103 8.89 8.26 -4.95
N TRP A 104 10.07 8.54 -4.51
CA TRP A 104 10.29 9.24 -3.25
C TRP A 104 9.71 10.67 -3.35
N PRO A 105 8.62 11.01 -2.66
CA PRO A 105 7.97 12.33 -2.80
C PRO A 105 8.87 13.48 -2.34
N GLY A 106 9.94 13.20 -1.61
CA GLY A 106 10.94 14.18 -1.18
C GLY A 106 12.28 14.09 -1.92
N GLY A 107 12.34 13.44 -3.08
CA GLY A 107 13.56 13.38 -3.90
C GLY A 107 14.06 14.80 -4.20
N LYS A 108 15.37 15.06 -4.01
CA LYS A 108 15.95 16.34 -4.40
C LYS A 108 15.63 16.61 -5.87
N PRO A 109 15.11 17.78 -6.21
CA PRO A 109 15.01 18.20 -7.61
C PRO A 109 16.37 18.00 -8.28
N ASN A 110 16.39 17.38 -9.46
CA ASN A 110 17.61 17.05 -10.20
C ASN A 110 18.57 16.03 -9.55
N ALA A 111 18.06 15.17 -8.65
CA ALA A 111 18.86 14.04 -8.19
C ALA A 111 19.18 13.10 -9.36
N ASP A 112 20.45 12.70 -9.45
CA ASP A 112 20.88 11.69 -10.42
C ASP A 112 20.24 10.34 -10.04
N ASP A 113 19.32 9.89 -10.88
CA ASP A 113 18.63 8.59 -10.73
C ASP A 113 19.37 7.44 -11.41
N ALA A 114 20.61 7.68 -11.92
CA ALA A 114 21.41 6.67 -12.63
C ALA A 114 21.61 5.38 -11.79
N TYR A 115 21.72 5.52 -10.48
CA TYR A 115 21.88 4.41 -9.53
C TYR A 115 20.55 3.93 -8.92
N ARG A 116 19.43 4.57 -9.27
CA ARG A 116 18.09 4.26 -8.75
C ARG A 116 17.02 4.46 -9.82
N PRO A 117 17.08 3.66 -10.89
CA PRO A 117 16.16 3.79 -12.02
C PRO A 117 14.68 3.58 -11.61
N GLU A 118 14.42 2.89 -10.51
CA GLU A 118 13.09 2.71 -9.94
C GLU A 118 12.39 4.02 -9.59
N ARG A 119 13.14 5.10 -9.36
CA ARG A 119 12.56 6.42 -9.08
C ARG A 119 11.99 7.09 -10.32
N ALA A 120 12.60 6.82 -11.47
CA ALA A 120 12.17 7.36 -12.75
C ALA A 120 11.02 6.57 -13.37
N MET A 121 11.01 5.24 -13.16
CA MET A 121 10.02 4.32 -13.73
C MET A 121 9.46 3.36 -12.66
N PRO A 122 8.68 3.86 -11.69
CA PRO A 122 8.07 3.01 -10.67
C PRO A 122 7.02 2.08 -11.30
N GLU A 123 6.82 0.94 -10.66
CA GLU A 123 5.75 0.02 -11.05
C GLU A 123 4.38 0.74 -11.02
N ARG A 124 3.62 0.60 -12.12
CA ARG A 124 2.30 1.24 -12.26
C ARG A 124 1.33 0.78 -11.17
N LYS A 125 0.71 1.72 -10.51
CA LYS A 125 -0.23 1.48 -9.41
C LYS A 125 -1.58 2.14 -9.68
N ARG A 126 -2.60 1.64 -9.00
CA ARG A 126 -3.87 2.35 -8.80
C ARG A 126 -3.83 3.02 -7.44
N VAL A 127 -4.07 4.33 -7.44
CA VAL A 127 -3.96 5.18 -6.26
C VAL A 127 -5.28 5.90 -6.05
N ILE A 128 -5.75 5.96 -4.82
CA ILE A 128 -6.88 6.79 -4.42
C ILE A 128 -6.35 7.89 -3.49
N ILE A 129 -6.63 9.14 -3.84
CA ILE A 129 -6.37 10.31 -3.00
C ILE A 129 -7.70 10.68 -2.35
N PHE A 130 -7.77 10.63 -1.04
CA PHE A 130 -8.92 11.12 -0.29
C PHE A 130 -8.76 12.60 -0.05
N SER A 131 -9.68 13.40 -0.62
CA SER A 131 -9.72 14.84 -0.46
C SER A 131 -10.92 15.20 0.41
N PRO A 132 -10.72 15.73 1.63
CA PRO A 132 -11.81 16.14 2.51
C PRO A 132 -12.77 17.12 1.85
N HIS A 133 -12.23 18.10 1.13
CA HIS A 133 -12.98 19.08 0.34
C HIS A 133 -12.46 19.09 -1.10
N PRO A 134 -13.28 19.56 -2.07
CA PRO A 134 -12.86 19.72 -3.46
C PRO A 134 -11.81 20.82 -3.58
N ASP A 135 -10.54 20.52 -3.49
CA ASP A 135 -9.32 21.33 -3.67
C ASP A 135 -8.16 20.84 -2.80
N ASP A 136 -8.42 20.15 -1.70
CA ASP A 136 -7.40 19.66 -0.76
C ASP A 136 -6.38 18.74 -1.45
N ASP A 137 -6.79 17.99 -2.45
CA ASP A 137 -5.92 17.14 -3.28
C ASP A 137 -4.87 17.96 -4.03
N VAL A 138 -5.20 19.18 -4.44
CA VAL A 138 -4.29 20.10 -5.13
C VAL A 138 -3.50 20.95 -4.13
N ILE A 139 -4.19 21.56 -3.16
CA ILE A 139 -3.56 22.48 -2.20
C ILE A 139 -2.59 21.74 -1.28
N SER A 140 -3.00 20.58 -0.75
CA SER A 140 -2.20 19.85 0.24
C SER A 140 -1.20 18.87 -0.37
N MET A 141 -1.47 18.31 -1.54
CA MET A 141 -0.65 17.26 -2.15
C MET A 141 -0.49 17.38 -3.69
N GLY A 142 -0.69 18.58 -4.25
CA GLY A 142 -0.62 18.79 -5.71
C GLY A 142 0.68 18.31 -6.33
N GLY A 143 1.82 18.51 -5.67
CA GLY A 143 3.12 18.02 -6.16
C GLY A 143 3.21 16.49 -6.16
N THR A 144 2.59 15.81 -5.20
CA THR A 144 2.50 14.34 -5.17
C THR A 144 1.53 13.85 -6.24
N PHE A 145 0.39 14.52 -6.39
CA PHE A 145 -0.62 14.21 -7.39
C PHE A 145 -0.04 14.32 -8.82
N ASP A 146 0.59 15.45 -9.15
CA ASP A 146 1.24 15.67 -10.44
C ASP A 146 2.29 14.59 -10.73
N ARG A 147 3.12 14.24 -9.73
CA ARG A 147 4.13 13.21 -9.88
C ARG A 147 3.53 11.82 -10.11
N LEU A 148 2.46 11.47 -9.42
CA LEU A 148 1.75 10.21 -9.64
C LEU A 148 1.22 10.09 -11.07
N VAL A 149 0.63 11.16 -11.58
CA VAL A 149 0.10 11.23 -12.95
C VAL A 149 1.24 11.18 -13.97
N SER A 150 2.28 11.98 -13.78
CA SER A 150 3.43 12.03 -14.70
C SER A 150 4.22 10.71 -14.75
N GLN A 151 4.19 9.90 -13.69
CA GLN A 151 4.75 8.56 -13.65
C GLN A 151 3.82 7.48 -14.23
N GLY A 152 2.65 7.85 -14.75
CA GLY A 152 1.73 6.94 -15.43
C GLY A 152 0.90 6.06 -14.48
N HIS A 153 0.77 6.43 -13.21
CA HIS A 153 -0.15 5.76 -12.29
C HIS A 153 -1.61 6.07 -12.63
N GLU A 154 -2.51 5.15 -12.29
CA GLU A 154 -3.95 5.37 -12.36
C GLU A 154 -4.40 6.03 -11.06
N VAL A 155 -4.71 7.34 -11.13
CA VAL A 155 -5.02 8.14 -9.95
C VAL A 155 -6.50 8.48 -9.93
N HIS A 156 -7.14 8.18 -8.81
CA HIS A 156 -8.53 8.50 -8.52
C HIS A 156 -8.59 9.46 -7.35
N ILE A 157 -9.42 10.51 -7.45
CA ILE A 157 -9.66 11.44 -6.36
C ILE A 157 -11.06 11.14 -5.79
N ALA A 158 -11.12 10.95 -4.48
CA ALA A 158 -12.35 10.70 -3.75
C ALA A 158 -12.65 11.91 -2.85
N TYR A 159 -13.54 12.79 -3.31
CA TYR A 159 -14.03 13.89 -2.49
C TYR A 159 -14.97 13.37 -1.41
N GLN A 160 -14.70 13.72 -0.16
CA GLN A 160 -15.52 13.30 0.99
C GLN A 160 -16.72 14.20 1.20
N THR A 161 -16.63 15.46 0.75
CA THR A 161 -17.72 16.44 0.80
C THR A 161 -17.94 17.07 -0.57
N SER A 162 -19.13 17.61 -0.79
CA SER A 162 -19.47 18.31 -2.05
C SER A 162 -18.91 19.75 -2.12
N GLY A 163 -18.37 20.26 -1.01
CA GLY A 163 -17.90 21.65 -0.91
C GLY A 163 -19.02 22.70 -0.87
N ASN A 164 -20.28 22.29 -0.88
CA ASN A 164 -21.44 23.20 -0.96
C ASN A 164 -21.62 24.11 0.27
N ILE A 165 -20.90 23.85 1.36
CA ILE A 165 -20.93 24.67 2.58
C ILE A 165 -19.73 25.63 2.64
N ALA A 166 -18.78 25.51 1.72
CA ALA A 166 -17.55 26.31 1.73
C ALA A 166 -17.78 27.78 1.41
N VAL A 167 -18.85 28.08 0.66
CA VAL A 167 -19.27 29.45 0.32
C VAL A 167 -20.70 29.62 0.79
N SER A 168 -20.98 30.67 1.56
CA SER A 168 -22.34 30.97 1.97
C SER A 168 -23.18 31.44 0.78
N ASP A 169 -24.48 31.14 0.79
CA ASP A 169 -25.41 31.62 -0.26
C ASP A 169 -25.34 33.15 -0.42
N HIS A 170 -25.13 33.87 0.69
CA HIS A 170 -24.99 35.32 0.69
C HIS A 170 -23.75 35.78 -0.10
N ASP A 171 -22.61 35.11 0.05
CA ASP A 171 -21.38 35.43 -0.69
C ASP A 171 -21.56 35.09 -2.17
N ALA A 172 -22.18 33.95 -2.48
CA ALA A 172 -22.46 33.55 -3.84
C ALA A 172 -23.38 34.58 -4.55
N LEU A 173 -24.44 35.02 -3.88
CA LEU A 173 -25.35 36.08 -4.40
C LEU A 173 -24.59 37.38 -4.65
N ARG A 174 -23.74 37.79 -3.73
CA ARG A 174 -22.94 39.03 -3.86
C ARG A 174 -22.03 39.00 -5.11
N TYR A 175 -21.37 37.86 -5.36
CA TYR A 175 -20.55 37.71 -6.56
C TYR A 175 -21.38 37.71 -7.85
N LEU A 176 -22.56 37.11 -7.81
CA LEU A 176 -23.48 37.11 -8.97
C LEU A 176 -24.05 38.53 -9.26
N GLU A 177 -24.35 39.30 -8.21
CA GLU A 177 -24.78 40.69 -8.35
C GLU A 177 -23.69 41.54 -9.01
N VAL A 178 -22.46 41.46 -8.51
CA VAL A 178 -21.30 42.19 -9.09
C VAL A 178 -21.08 41.78 -10.55
N ALA A 179 -21.14 40.50 -10.86
CA ALA A 179 -20.98 40.03 -12.24
C ALA A 179 -22.13 40.53 -13.17
N SER A 180 -23.35 40.58 -12.67
CA SER A 180 -24.51 41.12 -13.40
C SER A 180 -24.32 42.62 -13.67
N ASP A 181 -23.94 43.38 -12.68
CA ASP A 181 -23.72 44.84 -12.80
C ASP A 181 -22.63 45.16 -13.83
N VAL A 182 -21.54 44.40 -13.85
CA VAL A 182 -20.48 44.55 -14.86
C VAL A 182 -21.00 44.27 -16.27
N LEU A 183 -21.74 43.17 -16.46
CA LEU A 183 -22.28 42.80 -17.75
C LEU A 183 -23.35 43.80 -18.26
N ASP A 184 -24.13 44.39 -17.37
CA ASP A 184 -25.12 45.37 -17.71
C ASP A 184 -24.53 46.75 -18.02
N SER A 185 -23.42 47.11 -17.36
CA SER A 185 -22.66 48.34 -17.67
C SER A 185 -22.04 48.29 -19.05
N GLU A 186 -21.49 47.17 -19.47
CA GLU A 186 -20.92 46.98 -20.82
C GLU A 186 -22.00 47.08 -21.93
N LYS A 187 -23.24 46.68 -21.65
CA LYS A 187 -24.33 46.82 -22.61
C LYS A 187 -24.86 48.24 -22.78
N SER A 188 -24.57 49.15 -21.86
CA SER A 188 -24.99 50.54 -21.90
C SER A 188 -24.00 51.45 -22.65
N GLU A 189 -22.86 50.96 -23.05
CA GLU A 189 -21.85 51.70 -23.83
C GLU A 189 -21.88 51.39 -25.35
N VAL A 190 -22.87 50.63 -25.83
CA VAL A 190 -23.11 50.33 -27.23
C VAL A 190 -24.39 50.98 -27.69
#